data_6a437631e48a0cca325180caf2a0f26a
#
_entry.id   6a437631e48a0cca325180caf2a0f26a
#
_cell.length_a   1.000
_cell.length_b   1.000
_cell.length_c   1.000
_cell.angle_alpha   90.00
_cell.angle_beta   90.00
_cell.angle_gamma   90.00
#
_symmetry.space_group_name_H-M   'P 1'
#
loop_
_entity.id
_entity.type
_entity.pdbx_description
1 polymer ?
#
loop_
_entity_poly.entity_id
_entity_poly.type
_entity_poly.pdbx_seq_one_letter_code
_entity_poly.pdbx_strand_id
1 'polypeptide(L)'
;MKKRTSAALAVLALAGALAGCAGMSNPFSSGWTPLVDGTRGMENFNSVGGANWVAADGAIQASSGGSTPGYLVTRNSYKDFMIRAEFWASDDANSGIFMRCQNPNVITDESCYEANIFDTRPDPSYGTGAIVKVAKLEAPMIKAGGKWNTFELTAKGDHLVVVLNGVKTVDVRDSKFAQGPVALQWGRGTIKWRKVEIRPI
;
A
#
# COMPACT_ATOMS: atom_id res chain seq x y z
N MET A 1 67.52 -45.95 35.78
CA MET A 1 66.20 -45.60 36.38
C MET A 1 65.66 -44.37 35.64
N LYS A 2 64.70 -44.56 34.70
CA LYS A 2 64.08 -43.47 33.95
C LYS A 2 62.63 -43.33 34.37
N LYS A 3 62.29 -42.21 34.96
CA LYS A 3 60.91 -41.86 35.32
C LYS A 3 60.13 -41.43 34.07
N ARG A 4 59.01 -42.09 33.79
CA ARG A 4 58.05 -41.69 32.77
C ARG A 4 57.02 -40.76 33.44
N THR A 5 56.89 -39.52 32.94
CA THR A 5 55.85 -38.58 33.29
C THR A 5 54.73 -38.70 32.26
N SER A 6 53.52 -39.06 32.72
CA SER A 6 52.31 -39.11 31.90
C SER A 6 51.68 -37.72 31.83
N ALA A 7 51.49 -37.20 30.64
CA ALA A 7 50.74 -35.98 30.40
C ALA A 7 49.26 -36.32 30.18
N ALA A 8 48.39 -35.78 30.99
CA ALA A 8 46.94 -35.88 30.85
C ALA A 8 46.44 -34.77 29.87
N LEU A 9 45.77 -35.19 28.80
CA LEU A 9 45.12 -34.31 27.84
C LEU A 9 43.75 -33.95 28.42
N ALA A 10 43.50 -32.67 28.71
CA ALA A 10 42.20 -32.14 29.05
C ALA A 10 41.49 -31.74 27.78
N VAL A 11 40.37 -32.40 27.47
CA VAL A 11 39.48 -32.05 26.37
C VAL A 11 38.50 -30.98 26.88
N LEU A 12 38.64 -29.74 26.40
CA LEU A 12 37.70 -28.67 26.65
C LEU A 12 36.51 -28.82 25.66
N ALA A 13 35.33 -29.17 26.17
CA ALA A 13 34.10 -29.15 25.40
C ALA A 13 33.60 -27.71 25.32
N LEU A 14 33.62 -27.09 24.14
CA LEU A 14 33.02 -25.79 23.86
C LEU A 14 31.51 -26.01 23.65
N ALA A 15 30.68 -25.65 24.62
CA ALA A 15 29.24 -25.55 24.49
C ALA A 15 28.90 -24.27 23.72
N GLY A 16 28.57 -24.39 22.43
CA GLY A 16 28.07 -23.30 21.61
C GLY A 16 26.67 -22.90 22.05
N ALA A 17 26.52 -21.75 22.69
CA ALA A 17 25.23 -21.13 22.94
C ALA A 17 24.67 -20.58 21.61
N LEU A 18 23.65 -21.23 21.07
CA LEU A 18 22.80 -20.67 20.00
C LEU A 18 21.97 -19.53 20.60
N ALA A 19 22.48 -18.30 20.49
CA ALA A 19 21.70 -17.10 20.75
C ALA A 19 20.62 -16.98 19.67
N GLY A 20 19.39 -17.33 20.02
CA GLY A 20 18.24 -17.06 19.20
C GLY A 20 18.09 -15.54 19.00
N CYS A 21 18.16 -15.08 17.75
CA CYS A 21 17.77 -13.72 17.40
C CYS A 21 16.27 -13.56 17.60
N ALA A 22 15.86 -13.27 18.84
CA ALA A 22 14.56 -12.66 19.09
C ALA A 22 14.59 -11.29 18.39
N GLY A 23 13.77 -11.13 17.36
CA GLY A 23 13.64 -9.87 16.64
C GLY A 23 13.30 -8.75 17.62
N MET A 24 14.29 -7.91 17.93
CA MET A 24 14.07 -6.69 18.70
C MET A 24 13.21 -5.78 17.84
N SER A 25 11.93 -5.63 18.19
CA SER A 25 11.08 -4.58 17.67
C SER A 25 11.76 -3.24 17.98
N ASN A 26 12.15 -2.51 16.93
CA ASN A 26 12.77 -1.20 17.09
C ASN A 26 11.75 -0.26 17.78
N PRO A 27 11.99 0.24 19.01
CA PRO A 27 11.07 1.13 19.73
C PRO A 27 10.87 2.48 19.02
N PHE A 28 11.65 2.77 17.97
CA PHE A 28 11.54 3.96 17.14
C PHE A 28 10.82 3.69 15.80
N SER A 29 10.19 2.52 15.59
CA SER A 29 9.35 2.33 14.42
C SER A 29 8.18 3.31 14.53
N SER A 30 7.99 4.14 13.52
CA SER A 30 6.90 5.15 13.45
C SER A 30 5.50 4.53 13.42
N GLY A 31 5.37 3.22 13.63
CA GLY A 31 4.14 2.45 13.48
C GLY A 31 3.70 2.25 12.02
N TRP A 32 4.43 2.79 11.05
CA TRP A 32 4.19 2.62 9.64
C TRP A 32 4.83 1.32 9.11
N THR A 33 4.04 0.53 8.39
CA THR A 33 4.50 -0.68 7.69
C THR A 33 4.61 -0.37 6.20
N PRO A 34 5.79 -0.51 5.58
CA PRO A 34 5.94 -0.32 4.15
C PRO A 34 5.22 -1.45 3.38
N LEU A 35 4.34 -1.09 2.45
CA LEU A 35 3.72 -1.97 1.47
C LEU A 35 4.48 -1.91 0.14
N VAL A 36 4.94 -0.71 -0.25
CA VAL A 36 5.81 -0.45 -1.40
C VAL A 36 6.94 0.46 -0.93
N ASP A 37 8.18 0.13 -1.29
CA ASP A 37 9.38 0.93 -1.06
C ASP A 37 10.31 0.82 -2.27
N GLY A 38 10.20 1.80 -3.17
CA GLY A 38 10.86 1.78 -4.47
C GLY A 38 10.34 0.61 -5.33
N THR A 39 11.24 -0.29 -5.70
CA THR A 39 10.94 -1.50 -6.48
C THR A 39 10.58 -2.72 -5.61
N ARG A 40 10.54 -2.56 -4.29
CA ARG A 40 10.23 -3.65 -3.35
C ARG A 40 8.78 -3.59 -2.89
N GLY A 41 8.22 -4.74 -2.51
CA GLY A 41 6.91 -4.84 -1.87
C GLY A 41 5.86 -5.59 -2.68
N MET A 42 6.17 -6.08 -3.90
CA MET A 42 5.23 -6.92 -4.68
C MET A 42 4.73 -8.14 -3.87
N GLU A 43 5.56 -8.68 -2.99
CA GLU A 43 5.25 -9.81 -2.10
C GLU A 43 4.15 -9.50 -1.07
N ASN A 44 3.85 -8.24 -0.81
CA ASN A 44 2.78 -7.82 0.11
C ASN A 44 1.39 -7.95 -0.51
N PHE A 45 1.32 -8.22 -1.82
CA PHE A 45 0.08 -8.20 -2.60
C PHE A 45 -0.19 -9.52 -3.30
N ASN A 46 -1.47 -9.72 -3.62
CA ASN A 46 -1.91 -10.63 -4.68
C ASN A 46 -2.29 -9.78 -5.90
N SER A 47 -1.83 -10.16 -7.09
CA SER A 47 -2.24 -9.53 -8.34
C SER A 47 -3.59 -10.09 -8.80
N VAL A 48 -4.55 -9.22 -9.09
CA VAL A 48 -5.90 -9.55 -9.54
C VAL A 48 -6.21 -8.73 -10.79
N GLY A 49 -6.86 -9.32 -11.79
CA GLY A 49 -7.22 -8.65 -13.04
C GLY A 49 -6.08 -8.59 -14.04
N GLY A 50 -6.16 -7.61 -14.98
CA GLY A 50 -5.40 -7.63 -16.22
C GLY A 50 -4.15 -6.77 -16.27
N ALA A 51 -3.74 -6.09 -15.21
CA ALA A 51 -2.58 -5.20 -15.24
C ALA A 51 -1.25 -5.95 -15.33
N ASN A 52 -0.33 -5.43 -16.13
CA ASN A 52 1.04 -5.90 -16.19
C ASN A 52 1.92 -5.09 -15.22
N TRP A 53 1.98 -5.54 -13.97
CA TRP A 53 2.76 -4.91 -12.92
C TRP A 53 4.24 -5.22 -13.03
N VAL A 54 5.08 -4.20 -13.00
CA VAL A 54 6.54 -4.34 -13.04
C VAL A 54 7.19 -3.50 -11.94
N ALA A 55 8.30 -3.99 -11.40
CA ALA A 55 9.16 -3.29 -10.45
C ALA A 55 10.35 -2.71 -11.21
N ALA A 56 10.30 -1.41 -11.55
CA ALA A 56 11.31 -0.73 -12.36
C ALA A 56 11.37 0.76 -12.02
N ASP A 57 12.48 1.42 -12.34
CA ASP A 57 12.68 2.88 -12.23
C ASP A 57 12.33 3.44 -10.85
N GLY A 58 12.66 2.71 -9.79
CA GLY A 58 12.42 3.12 -8.41
C GLY A 58 10.94 3.07 -7.97
N ALA A 59 10.09 2.32 -8.67
CA ALA A 59 8.68 2.17 -8.38
C ALA A 59 8.13 0.79 -8.74
N ILE A 60 6.98 0.43 -8.19
CA ILE A 60 6.09 -0.60 -8.73
C ILE A 60 5.11 0.12 -9.64
N GLN A 61 5.01 -0.29 -10.91
CA GLN A 61 4.27 0.44 -11.93
C GLN A 61 3.53 -0.47 -12.90
N ALA A 62 2.49 0.09 -13.53
CA ALA A 62 1.83 -0.50 -14.69
C ALA A 62 1.50 0.58 -15.71
N SER A 63 1.77 0.28 -17.00
CA SER A 63 1.45 1.14 -18.15
C SER A 63 0.70 0.39 -19.23
N SER A 64 0.51 -0.90 -19.04
CA SER A 64 -0.19 -1.80 -19.97
C SER A 64 -0.86 -2.93 -19.21
N GLY A 65 -1.79 -3.58 -19.85
CA GLY A 65 -2.52 -4.72 -19.31
C GLY A 65 -3.48 -5.31 -20.33
N GLY A 66 -4.34 -6.23 -19.85
CA GLY A 66 -5.43 -6.79 -20.65
C GLY A 66 -6.62 -5.82 -20.80
N SER A 67 -7.75 -6.35 -21.22
CA SER A 67 -8.99 -5.60 -21.41
C SER A 67 -9.70 -5.21 -20.10
N THR A 68 -9.25 -5.74 -18.96
CA THR A 68 -9.83 -5.49 -17.65
C THR A 68 -8.84 -4.73 -16.75
N PRO A 69 -9.33 -3.90 -15.83
CA PRO A 69 -8.49 -3.30 -14.80
C PRO A 69 -7.71 -4.35 -14.02
N GLY A 70 -6.56 -3.96 -13.47
CA GLY A 70 -5.76 -4.81 -12.60
C GLY A 70 -5.46 -4.14 -11.26
N TYR A 71 -5.25 -4.97 -10.25
CA TYR A 71 -5.10 -4.55 -8.87
C TYR A 71 -3.98 -5.29 -8.16
N LEU A 72 -3.24 -4.58 -7.32
CA LEU A 72 -2.39 -5.16 -6.29
C LEU A 72 -3.19 -5.12 -4.98
N VAL A 73 -3.70 -6.27 -4.54
CA VAL A 73 -4.56 -6.42 -3.36
C VAL A 73 -3.71 -6.89 -2.19
N THR A 74 -3.68 -6.14 -1.09
CA THR A 74 -2.92 -6.52 0.10
C THR A 74 -3.34 -7.90 0.63
N ARG A 75 -2.36 -8.69 1.08
CA ARG A 75 -2.62 -10.00 1.72
C ARG A 75 -3.33 -9.86 3.06
N ASN A 76 -3.12 -8.73 3.75
CA ASN A 76 -3.75 -8.42 5.01
C ASN A 76 -5.00 -7.56 4.83
N SER A 77 -5.97 -7.72 5.74
CA SER A 77 -7.13 -6.85 5.90
C SER A 77 -6.90 -5.87 7.03
N TYR A 78 -7.53 -4.69 6.91
CA TYR A 78 -7.39 -3.59 7.86
C TYR A 78 -8.77 -3.05 8.22
N LYS A 79 -8.96 -2.65 9.49
CA LYS A 79 -10.18 -2.04 9.99
C LYS A 79 -10.02 -0.53 10.09
N ASP A 80 -9.23 -0.07 11.05
CA ASP A 80 -8.91 1.33 11.29
C ASP A 80 -7.44 1.55 10.95
N PHE A 81 -7.17 2.46 10.01
CA PHE A 81 -5.82 2.66 9.49
C PHE A 81 -5.65 4.01 8.82
N MET A 82 -4.40 4.38 8.64
CA MET A 82 -3.96 5.45 7.73
C MET A 82 -3.07 4.85 6.64
N ILE A 83 -3.15 5.40 5.44
CA ILE A 83 -2.24 5.12 4.32
C ILE A 83 -1.53 6.42 3.95
N ARG A 84 -0.23 6.33 3.63
CA ARG A 84 0.53 7.32 2.90
C ARG A 84 1.02 6.70 1.61
N ALA A 85 0.80 7.38 0.49
CA ALA A 85 1.24 6.90 -0.82
C ALA A 85 1.87 8.02 -1.61
N GLU A 86 3.00 7.72 -2.27
CA GLU A 86 3.59 8.56 -3.28
C GLU A 86 3.40 7.91 -4.64
N PHE A 87 2.70 8.59 -5.54
CA PHE A 87 2.34 8.07 -6.86
C PHE A 87 2.61 9.07 -7.97
N TRP A 88 2.87 8.54 -9.17
CA TRP A 88 2.90 9.28 -10.41
C TRP A 88 1.86 8.71 -11.36
N ALA A 89 1.09 9.56 -12.02
CA ALA A 89 0.06 9.17 -12.97
C ALA A 89 0.27 9.91 -14.30
N SER A 90 0.01 9.26 -15.44
CA SER A 90 -0.10 9.96 -16.73
C SER A 90 -1.38 10.79 -16.76
N ASP A 91 -1.44 11.79 -17.66
CA ASP A 91 -2.62 12.69 -17.79
C ASP A 91 -3.93 11.95 -18.09
N ASP A 92 -3.83 10.80 -18.76
CA ASP A 92 -4.94 9.94 -19.14
C ASP A 92 -5.19 8.79 -18.16
N ALA A 93 -4.43 8.71 -17.05
CA ALA A 93 -4.53 7.61 -16.12
C ALA A 93 -5.93 7.49 -15.49
N ASN A 94 -6.37 6.25 -15.34
CA ASN A 94 -7.46 5.86 -14.45
C ASN A 94 -6.89 4.87 -13.44
N SER A 95 -6.84 5.27 -12.18
CA SER A 95 -6.24 4.54 -11.07
C SER A 95 -6.93 4.93 -9.76
N GLY A 96 -6.48 4.36 -8.66
CA GLY A 96 -7.00 4.68 -7.32
C GLY A 96 -6.44 3.77 -6.24
N ILE A 97 -6.74 4.14 -4.99
CA ILE A 97 -6.52 3.29 -3.83
C ILE A 97 -7.89 2.87 -3.29
N PHE A 98 -8.14 1.57 -3.33
CA PHE A 98 -9.36 0.96 -2.80
C PHE A 98 -9.14 0.54 -1.36
N MET A 99 -10.07 0.88 -0.47
CA MET A 99 -10.00 0.62 0.96
C MET A 99 -11.14 -0.30 1.40
N ARG A 100 -10.87 -1.19 2.37
CA ARG A 100 -11.86 -2.07 3.00
C ARG A 100 -12.67 -2.89 2.00
N CYS A 101 -11.97 -3.49 1.03
CA CYS A 101 -12.61 -4.30 -0.01
C CYS A 101 -13.26 -5.57 0.58
N GLN A 102 -14.52 -5.86 0.18
CA GLN A 102 -15.30 -6.97 0.74
C GLN A 102 -14.97 -8.31 0.06
N ASN A 103 -14.50 -8.27 -1.17
CA ASN A 103 -14.04 -9.45 -1.91
C ASN A 103 -12.67 -9.19 -2.51
N PRO A 104 -11.60 -9.87 -2.03
CA PRO A 104 -10.24 -9.63 -2.53
C PRO A 104 -10.01 -10.05 -3.98
N ASN A 105 -10.92 -10.84 -4.56
CA ASN A 105 -10.83 -11.30 -5.95
C ASN A 105 -11.68 -10.47 -6.93
N VAL A 106 -12.55 -9.57 -6.40
CA VAL A 106 -13.44 -8.73 -7.21
C VAL A 106 -13.45 -7.32 -6.63
N ILE A 107 -12.58 -6.47 -7.15
CA ILE A 107 -12.41 -5.09 -6.69
C ILE A 107 -13.29 -4.17 -7.53
N THR A 108 -14.22 -3.47 -6.88
CA THR A 108 -15.12 -2.49 -7.49
C THR A 108 -15.44 -1.37 -6.51
N ASP A 109 -15.90 -0.23 -7.03
CA ASP A 109 -16.41 0.90 -6.26
C ASP A 109 -17.74 0.60 -5.53
N GLU A 110 -18.38 -0.55 -5.83
CA GLU A 110 -19.55 -1.06 -5.11
C GLU A 110 -19.18 -1.89 -3.88
N SER A 111 -17.97 -2.47 -3.87
CA SER A 111 -17.49 -3.39 -2.84
C SER A 111 -16.32 -2.85 -2.03
N CYS A 112 -15.85 -1.64 -2.33
CA CYS A 112 -14.76 -0.96 -1.65
C CYS A 112 -15.04 0.56 -1.57
N TYR A 113 -14.23 1.29 -0.79
CA TYR A 113 -14.10 2.75 -0.89
C TYR A 113 -12.94 3.08 -1.83
N GLU A 114 -13.22 3.69 -2.97
CA GLU A 114 -12.20 4.07 -3.96
C GLU A 114 -11.79 5.53 -3.81
N ALA A 115 -10.58 5.80 -3.28
CA ALA A 115 -9.93 7.10 -3.40
C ALA A 115 -9.36 7.23 -4.83
N ASN A 116 -10.01 8.06 -5.65
CA ASN A 116 -9.84 8.06 -7.10
C ASN A 116 -8.60 8.84 -7.57
N ILE A 117 -8.00 8.36 -8.66
CA ILE A 117 -6.96 9.03 -9.47
C ILE A 117 -7.42 9.03 -10.91
N PHE A 118 -8.19 10.02 -11.31
CA PHE A 118 -8.75 10.12 -12.66
C PHE A 118 -9.08 11.58 -13.02
N ASP A 119 -8.11 12.28 -13.59
CA ASP A 119 -8.19 13.73 -13.90
C ASP A 119 -9.20 14.05 -15.01
N THR A 120 -9.48 13.09 -15.88
CA THR A 120 -10.38 13.24 -17.04
C THR A 120 -11.71 12.53 -16.84
N ARG A 121 -12.11 12.28 -15.57
CA ARG A 121 -13.39 11.65 -15.27
C ARG A 121 -14.55 12.51 -15.81
N PRO A 122 -15.56 11.92 -16.50
CA PRO A 122 -16.70 12.67 -17.05
C PRO A 122 -17.47 13.49 -16.02
N ASP A 123 -17.67 12.97 -14.80
CA ASP A 123 -18.13 13.76 -13.67
C ASP A 123 -16.91 14.17 -12.82
N PRO A 124 -16.41 15.40 -12.96
CA PRO A 124 -15.21 15.85 -12.28
C PRO A 124 -15.39 15.95 -10.76
N SER A 125 -16.62 15.98 -10.25
CA SER A 125 -16.87 15.98 -8.80
C SER A 125 -16.45 14.69 -8.11
N TYR A 126 -16.33 13.59 -8.88
CA TYR A 126 -15.76 12.32 -8.46
C TYR A 126 -14.38 12.04 -9.08
N GLY A 127 -13.68 13.06 -9.57
CA GLY A 127 -12.33 12.96 -10.10
C GLY A 127 -11.26 12.66 -9.05
N THR A 128 -10.02 13.01 -9.38
CA THR A 128 -8.86 12.74 -8.52
C THR A 128 -9.04 13.36 -7.12
N GLY A 129 -8.93 12.52 -6.09
CA GLY A 129 -9.08 12.90 -4.69
C GLY A 129 -10.48 12.69 -4.09
N ALA A 130 -11.50 12.34 -4.88
CA ALA A 130 -12.82 11.98 -4.38
C ALA A 130 -12.88 10.53 -3.87
N ILE A 131 -13.94 10.16 -3.15
CA ILE A 131 -14.32 8.76 -2.91
C ILE A 131 -15.50 8.44 -3.82
N VAL A 132 -15.26 7.60 -4.81
CA VAL A 132 -16.22 7.31 -5.90
C VAL A 132 -17.54 6.80 -5.32
N LYS A 133 -18.67 7.37 -5.78
CA LYS A 133 -20.05 7.09 -5.34
C LYS A 133 -20.34 7.33 -3.85
N VAL A 134 -19.37 7.78 -3.07
CA VAL A 134 -19.54 8.02 -1.63
C VAL A 134 -19.43 9.51 -1.30
N ALA A 135 -18.34 10.15 -1.73
CA ALA A 135 -18.12 11.56 -1.43
C ALA A 135 -17.51 12.31 -2.61
N LYS A 136 -18.15 13.40 -3.00
CA LYS A 136 -17.64 14.35 -3.99
C LYS A 136 -16.50 15.17 -3.38
N LEU A 137 -15.71 15.79 -4.26
CA LEU A 137 -14.68 16.75 -3.85
C LEU A 137 -15.31 17.94 -3.08
N GLU A 138 -14.70 18.29 -1.96
CA GLU A 138 -15.05 19.50 -1.20
C GLU A 138 -14.41 20.78 -1.78
N ALA A 139 -13.42 20.63 -2.65
CA ALA A 139 -12.66 21.71 -3.28
C ALA A 139 -12.52 21.44 -4.78
N PRO A 140 -12.10 22.41 -5.62
CA PRO A 140 -11.78 22.17 -7.01
C PRO A 140 -10.76 21.04 -7.15
N MET A 141 -10.99 20.16 -8.15
CA MET A 141 -10.14 19.01 -8.40
C MET A 141 -8.68 19.42 -8.64
N ILE A 142 -7.77 18.78 -7.88
CA ILE A 142 -6.33 18.90 -8.07
C ILE A 142 -5.91 17.83 -9.09
N LYS A 143 -5.39 18.25 -10.24
CA LYS A 143 -4.90 17.32 -11.25
C LYS A 143 -3.60 16.66 -10.80
N ALA A 144 -3.53 15.36 -10.96
CA ALA A 144 -2.39 14.51 -10.58
C ALA A 144 -1.46 14.18 -11.76
N GLY A 145 -1.92 14.33 -12.99
CA GLY A 145 -1.18 13.92 -14.18
C GLY A 145 0.17 14.58 -14.35
N GLY A 146 1.13 13.82 -14.90
CA GLY A 146 2.46 14.28 -15.27
C GLY A 146 3.44 14.54 -14.13
N LYS A 147 3.09 14.28 -12.87
CA LYS A 147 3.92 14.60 -11.69
C LYS A 147 3.77 13.59 -10.56
N TRP A 148 4.72 13.62 -9.63
CA TRP A 148 4.62 12.91 -8.35
C TRP A 148 3.64 13.63 -7.42
N ASN A 149 2.81 12.84 -6.75
CA ASN A 149 1.77 13.29 -5.83
C ASN A 149 1.84 12.49 -4.54
N THR A 150 1.19 13.00 -3.49
CA THR A 150 1.02 12.31 -2.22
C THR A 150 -0.46 12.14 -1.91
N PHE A 151 -0.87 10.93 -1.53
CA PHE A 151 -2.11 10.67 -0.83
C PHE A 151 -1.85 10.38 0.64
N GLU A 152 -2.69 10.97 1.51
CA GLU A 152 -2.88 10.51 2.87
C GLU A 152 -4.37 10.14 3.02
N LEU A 153 -4.62 8.87 3.34
CA LEU A 153 -5.97 8.34 3.51
C LEU A 153 -6.15 7.91 4.95
N THR A 154 -7.29 8.26 5.55
CA THR A 154 -7.68 7.79 6.88
C THR A 154 -9.01 7.06 6.80
N ALA A 155 -9.08 5.88 7.40
CA ALA A 155 -10.30 5.12 7.62
C ALA A 155 -10.35 4.74 9.11
N LYS A 156 -11.24 5.39 9.89
CA LYS A 156 -11.39 5.17 11.34
C LYS A 156 -12.86 5.10 11.72
N GLY A 157 -13.34 3.92 12.12
CA GLY A 157 -14.79 3.70 12.28
C GLY A 157 -15.51 3.97 10.97
N ASP A 158 -16.47 4.88 10.99
CA ASP A 158 -17.20 5.37 9.81
C ASP A 158 -16.55 6.61 9.15
N HIS A 159 -15.49 7.16 9.73
CA HIS A 159 -14.86 8.38 9.28
C HIS A 159 -13.80 8.09 8.20
N LEU A 160 -13.98 8.68 7.02
CA LEU A 160 -13.10 8.58 5.88
C LEU A 160 -12.57 9.97 5.51
N VAL A 161 -11.26 10.12 5.41
CA VAL A 161 -10.61 11.37 5.02
C VAL A 161 -9.62 11.11 3.89
N VAL A 162 -9.65 11.97 2.87
CA VAL A 162 -8.67 11.98 1.77
C VAL A 162 -7.95 13.32 1.76
N VAL A 163 -6.61 13.26 1.76
CA VAL A 163 -5.73 14.42 1.59
C VAL A 163 -4.85 14.18 0.38
N LEU A 164 -4.93 15.04 -0.62
CA LEU A 164 -4.11 15.01 -1.83
C LEU A 164 -3.16 16.20 -1.84
N ASN A 165 -1.85 15.94 -1.88
CA ASN A 165 -0.80 16.96 -1.88
C ASN A 165 -0.97 18.00 -0.75
N GLY A 166 -1.33 17.53 0.45
CA GLY A 166 -1.56 18.37 1.63
C GLY A 166 -2.92 19.09 1.68
N VAL A 167 -3.77 18.93 0.66
CA VAL A 167 -5.13 19.51 0.62
C VAL A 167 -6.15 18.43 0.96
N LYS A 168 -6.98 18.66 1.97
CA LYS A 168 -8.12 17.79 2.29
C LYS A 168 -9.17 17.92 1.19
N THR A 169 -9.43 16.83 0.48
CA THR A 169 -10.36 16.78 -0.66
C THR A 169 -11.68 16.12 -0.31
N VAL A 170 -11.68 15.24 0.72
CA VAL A 170 -12.87 14.58 1.26
C VAL A 170 -12.75 14.43 2.77
N ASP A 171 -13.87 14.66 3.46
CA ASP A 171 -14.07 14.41 4.89
C ASP A 171 -15.52 13.94 5.08
N VAL A 172 -15.74 12.62 5.19
CA VAL A 172 -17.08 12.04 5.16
C VAL A 172 -17.25 10.92 6.19
N ARG A 173 -18.49 10.70 6.61
CA ARG A 173 -18.88 9.52 7.39
C ARG A 173 -19.69 8.57 6.53
N ASP A 174 -19.22 7.33 6.43
CA ASP A 174 -19.89 6.23 5.75
C ASP A 174 -19.54 4.90 6.43
N SER A 175 -20.54 4.13 6.81
CA SER A 175 -20.39 2.88 7.57
C SER A 175 -20.57 1.63 6.72
N LYS A 176 -20.63 1.75 5.37
CA LYS A 176 -20.93 0.63 4.46
C LYS A 176 -19.91 -0.50 4.59
N PHE A 177 -18.63 -0.16 4.70
CA PHE A 177 -17.56 -1.16 4.80
C PHE A 177 -16.73 -0.93 6.07
N ALA A 178 -16.69 -1.94 6.96
CA ALA A 178 -16.02 -1.83 8.25
C ALA A 178 -14.54 -2.21 8.20
N GLN A 179 -14.17 -3.17 7.35
CA GLN A 179 -12.81 -3.70 7.22
C GLN A 179 -12.61 -4.41 5.88
N GLY A 180 -11.38 -4.67 5.50
CA GLY A 180 -11.01 -5.41 4.30
C GLY A 180 -9.60 -5.08 3.84
N PRO A 181 -9.08 -5.76 2.81
CA PRO A 181 -7.82 -5.42 2.18
C PRO A 181 -7.87 -4.05 1.50
N VAL A 182 -6.68 -3.54 1.21
CA VAL A 182 -6.42 -2.36 0.37
C VAL A 182 -6.02 -2.85 -1.01
N ALA A 183 -6.39 -2.10 -2.06
CA ALA A 183 -5.94 -2.41 -3.41
C ALA A 183 -5.43 -1.16 -4.14
N LEU A 184 -4.33 -1.31 -4.88
CA LEU A 184 -3.78 -0.30 -5.79
C LEU A 184 -4.21 -0.65 -7.20
N GLN A 185 -4.85 0.27 -7.91
CA GLN A 185 -5.44 0.02 -9.23
C GLN A 185 -4.53 0.46 -10.37
N TRP A 186 -4.59 -0.29 -11.47
CA TRP A 186 -4.36 0.16 -12.83
C TRP A 186 -5.64 -0.06 -13.66
N GLY A 187 -6.23 1.01 -14.16
CA GLY A 187 -7.39 0.95 -15.05
C GLY A 187 -7.01 1.29 -16.49
N ARG A 188 -6.17 2.31 -16.67
CA ARG A 188 -5.60 2.72 -17.95
C ARG A 188 -4.48 3.76 -17.73
N GLY A 189 -3.74 4.10 -18.80
CA GLY A 189 -2.62 5.02 -18.74
C GLY A 189 -1.44 4.43 -17.97
N THR A 190 -0.64 5.26 -17.35
CA THR A 190 0.49 4.84 -16.52
C THR A 190 0.28 5.25 -15.06
N ILE A 191 0.46 4.32 -14.16
CA ILE A 191 0.54 4.56 -12.71
C ILE A 191 1.85 4.00 -12.16
N LYS A 192 2.51 4.77 -11.27
CA LYS A 192 3.72 4.36 -10.56
C LYS A 192 3.52 4.62 -9.08
N TRP A 193 3.88 3.65 -8.24
CA TRP A 193 3.88 3.71 -6.79
C TRP A 193 5.32 3.57 -6.31
N ARG A 194 5.93 4.63 -5.76
CA ARG A 194 7.31 4.53 -5.24
C ARG A 194 7.37 4.36 -3.73
N LYS A 195 6.31 4.77 -3.02
CA LYS A 195 6.17 4.59 -1.59
C LYS A 195 4.69 4.39 -1.25
N VAL A 196 4.38 3.32 -0.55
CA VAL A 196 3.05 3.10 0.04
C VAL A 196 3.29 2.51 1.43
N GLU A 197 2.78 3.19 2.44
CA GLU A 197 2.89 2.77 3.83
C GLU A 197 1.52 2.73 4.47
N ILE A 198 1.29 1.78 5.38
CA ILE A 198 0.05 1.67 6.14
C ILE A 198 0.36 1.63 7.63
N ARG A 199 -0.51 2.24 8.43
CA ARG A 199 -0.44 2.23 9.89
C ARG A 199 -1.82 1.96 10.48
N PRO A 200 -2.05 0.85 11.19
CA PRO A 200 -3.22 0.66 12.05
C PRO A 200 -3.30 1.76 13.12
N ILE A 201 -4.52 2.20 13.46
CA ILE A 201 -4.77 3.29 14.44
C ILE A 201 -5.89 2.94 15.40
#